data_db21dc8b018c5cc3b93fd343bf2e0285
#
_entry.id   db21dc8b018c5cc3b93fd343bf2e0285
#
_cell.length_a   1.000
_cell.length_b   1.000
_cell.length_c   1.000
_cell.angle_alpha   90.00
_cell.angle_beta   90.00
_cell.angle_gamma   90.00
#
_symmetry.space_group_name_H-M   'P 1'
#
loop_
_entity.id
_entity.type
_entity.pdbx_description
1 polymer ?
#
loop_
_entity_poly.entity_id
_entity_poly.type
_entity_poly.pdbx_seq_one_letter_code
_entity_poly.pdbx_strand_id
1 'polypeptide(L)'
;MTATRSIAGRAVHPIGLGCMPMSIEGRPAEREAIRVIHAALGHGVELLDTADVYAIGEDDVGHNETLVGRALRAWSGDRARVVVATKGGVTRPGGGWAHDARPEHLRRACEASLARLGIERIPLYQLHAVDERVSIEESVGELARLRDEGKLAAIGVSNVTVEELERARSAAEIVSVQNRLGFYDREPLAGGLAAVCQREGITLIAHSPLGGWKAGGIAHHPLLQAIGRHHGITPHQVVLAWLLARSPAILPIPGASKVDNAIASAGAAAITLAADELAAIEAAAGDHSTLRS
;
A
#
# COMPACT_ATOMS: atom_id res chain seq x y z
N MET A 1 -3.75 11.37 -21.17
CA MET A 1 -2.72 11.20 -20.12
C MET A 1 -3.40 10.64 -18.89
N THR A 2 -2.92 9.52 -18.34
CA THR A 2 -3.44 8.95 -17.09
C THR A 2 -3.22 9.96 -15.97
N ALA A 3 -4.25 10.23 -15.15
CA ALA A 3 -4.12 11.14 -14.01
C ALA A 3 -3.10 10.58 -13.02
N THR A 4 -2.08 11.34 -12.67
CA THR A 4 -1.09 10.95 -11.65
C THR A 4 -1.63 11.12 -10.24
N ARG A 5 -0.96 10.52 -9.25
CA ARG A 5 -1.14 10.78 -7.81
C ARG A 5 0.13 11.43 -7.26
N SER A 6 0.00 12.10 -6.12
CA SER A 6 1.17 12.66 -5.43
C SER A 6 1.53 11.76 -4.25
N ILE A 7 2.81 11.51 -4.04
CA ILE A 7 3.30 10.88 -2.80
C ILE A 7 4.68 11.44 -2.45
N ALA A 8 4.86 11.86 -1.22
CA ALA A 8 6.11 12.46 -0.75
C ALA A 8 6.61 13.58 -1.68
N GLY A 9 5.70 14.44 -2.17
CA GLY A 9 6.00 15.56 -3.08
C GLY A 9 6.29 15.15 -4.53
N ARG A 10 6.10 13.89 -4.90
CA ARG A 10 6.40 13.36 -6.25
C ARG A 10 5.12 12.91 -6.94
N ALA A 11 4.98 13.26 -8.21
CA ALA A 11 3.95 12.69 -9.06
C ALA A 11 4.33 11.25 -9.42
N VAL A 12 3.40 10.30 -9.19
CA VAL A 12 3.58 8.88 -9.47
C VAL A 12 2.39 8.32 -10.22
N HIS A 13 2.57 7.14 -10.81
CA HIS A 13 1.47 6.36 -11.36
C HIS A 13 0.36 6.17 -10.32
N PRO A 14 -0.93 6.28 -10.69
CA PRO A 14 -2.03 6.29 -9.72
C PRO A 14 -2.28 4.93 -9.03
N ILE A 15 -1.60 3.89 -9.45
CA ILE A 15 -1.61 2.56 -8.83
C ILE A 15 -0.17 2.19 -8.46
N GLY A 16 0.05 1.76 -7.21
CA GLY A 16 1.30 1.19 -6.74
C GLY A 16 1.27 -0.34 -6.74
N LEU A 17 2.35 -0.97 -6.29
CA LEU A 17 2.46 -2.42 -6.12
C LEU A 17 2.63 -2.76 -4.63
N GLY A 18 1.69 -3.53 -4.06
CA GLY A 18 1.86 -4.18 -2.76
C GLY A 18 2.75 -5.43 -2.88
N CYS A 19 3.91 -5.41 -2.25
CA CYS A 19 4.90 -6.49 -2.37
C CYS A 19 4.67 -7.64 -1.37
N MET A 20 3.79 -7.49 -0.39
CA MET A 20 3.52 -8.47 0.65
C MET A 20 3.31 -9.91 0.12
N PRO A 21 2.49 -10.17 -0.95
CA PRO A 21 2.25 -11.55 -1.42
C PRO A 21 3.49 -12.27 -1.93
N MET A 22 4.59 -11.56 -2.16
CA MET A 22 5.85 -12.15 -2.61
C MET A 22 6.74 -12.63 -1.46
N SER A 23 6.29 -12.51 -0.19
CA SER A 23 7.11 -12.87 0.98
C SER A 23 6.36 -13.58 2.11
N ILE A 24 5.05 -13.73 1.99
CA ILE A 24 4.24 -14.48 2.95
C ILE A 24 4.04 -15.93 2.48
N GLU A 25 3.32 -16.71 3.26
CA GLU A 25 3.01 -18.10 2.91
C GLU A 25 2.41 -18.21 1.49
N GLY A 26 2.87 -19.20 0.74
CA GLY A 26 2.51 -19.34 -0.68
C GLY A 26 3.27 -18.39 -1.64
N ARG A 27 4.31 -17.71 -1.16
CA ARG A 27 5.14 -16.82 -1.99
C ARG A 27 5.74 -17.55 -3.21
N PRO A 28 5.86 -16.83 -4.35
CA PRO A 28 6.56 -17.37 -5.53
C PRO A 28 8.07 -17.51 -5.27
N ALA A 29 8.75 -18.23 -6.14
CA ALA A 29 10.21 -18.24 -6.15
C ALA A 29 10.76 -16.80 -6.37
N GLU A 30 11.91 -16.47 -5.78
CA GLU A 30 12.52 -15.14 -5.82
C GLU A 30 12.62 -14.58 -7.25
N ARG A 31 13.07 -15.42 -8.20
CA ARG A 31 13.18 -15.04 -9.61
C ARG A 31 11.84 -14.58 -10.19
N GLU A 32 10.75 -15.26 -9.84
CA GLU A 32 9.43 -14.90 -10.31
C GLU A 32 8.92 -13.62 -9.63
N ALA A 33 9.16 -13.47 -8.33
CA ALA A 33 8.86 -12.25 -7.60
C ALA A 33 9.57 -11.01 -8.21
N ILE A 34 10.84 -11.14 -8.56
CA ILE A 34 11.59 -10.07 -9.26
C ILE A 34 10.95 -9.75 -10.61
N ARG A 35 10.51 -10.76 -11.38
CA ARG A 35 9.79 -10.54 -12.65
C ARG A 35 8.48 -9.79 -12.46
N VAL A 36 7.74 -10.06 -11.38
CA VAL A 36 6.51 -9.34 -11.02
C VAL A 36 6.80 -7.86 -10.76
N ILE A 37 7.83 -7.56 -9.95
CA ILE A 37 8.25 -6.18 -9.67
C ILE A 37 8.67 -5.48 -10.96
N HIS A 38 9.51 -6.10 -11.78
CA HIS A 38 9.97 -5.53 -13.05
C HIS A 38 8.81 -5.31 -14.05
N ALA A 39 7.83 -6.21 -14.09
CA ALA A 39 6.64 -6.04 -14.93
C ALA A 39 5.81 -4.83 -14.48
N ALA A 40 5.59 -4.64 -13.18
CA ALA A 40 4.91 -3.46 -12.66
C ALA A 40 5.66 -2.17 -13.03
N LEU A 41 6.98 -2.11 -12.76
CA LEU A 41 7.82 -0.96 -13.09
C LEU A 41 7.82 -0.67 -14.60
N GLY A 42 7.88 -1.72 -15.44
CA GLY A 42 7.84 -1.60 -16.91
C GLY A 42 6.50 -1.08 -17.44
N HIS A 43 5.43 -1.17 -16.65
CA HIS A 43 4.11 -0.61 -16.94
C HIS A 43 3.83 0.71 -16.23
N GLY A 44 4.88 1.38 -15.76
CA GLY A 44 4.82 2.73 -15.22
C GLY A 44 4.53 2.82 -13.72
N VAL A 45 4.37 1.72 -13.00
CA VAL A 45 4.25 1.75 -11.53
C VAL A 45 5.53 2.29 -10.92
N GLU A 46 5.41 3.28 -10.04
CA GLU A 46 6.55 3.95 -9.41
C GLU A 46 6.54 3.82 -7.89
N LEU A 47 5.43 3.39 -7.27
CA LEU A 47 5.34 3.10 -5.83
C LEU A 47 5.43 1.59 -5.60
N LEU A 48 6.45 1.16 -4.85
CA LEU A 48 6.59 -0.19 -4.31
C LEU A 48 6.37 -0.14 -2.80
N ASP A 49 5.34 -0.84 -2.31
CA ASP A 49 5.02 -0.92 -0.88
C ASP A 49 5.51 -2.23 -0.29
N THR A 50 6.37 -2.14 0.71
CA THR A 50 6.94 -3.25 1.47
C THR A 50 6.81 -3.01 2.98
N ALA A 51 7.33 -3.92 3.80
CA ALA A 51 7.53 -3.76 5.24
C ALA A 51 8.59 -4.74 5.74
N ASP A 52 9.20 -4.42 6.87
CA ASP A 52 10.16 -5.29 7.55
C ASP A 52 9.59 -6.66 7.91
N VAL A 53 8.32 -6.70 8.34
CA VAL A 53 7.62 -7.90 8.84
C VAL A 53 6.93 -8.74 7.77
N TYR A 54 7.00 -8.37 6.48
CA TYR A 54 6.43 -9.21 5.42
C TYR A 54 7.32 -10.44 5.20
N ALA A 55 7.00 -11.50 5.92
CA ALA A 55 7.77 -12.71 6.06
C ALA A 55 6.85 -13.90 6.40
N ILE A 56 7.30 -15.12 6.21
CA ILE A 56 6.57 -16.32 6.63
C ILE A 56 6.60 -16.44 8.17
N GLY A 57 7.75 -16.21 8.78
CA GLY A 57 7.95 -16.33 10.22
C GLY A 57 8.95 -15.34 10.78
N GLU A 58 9.27 -15.46 12.05
CA GLU A 58 10.18 -14.57 12.77
C GLU A 58 11.59 -14.57 12.17
N ASP A 59 12.11 -15.75 11.83
CA ASP A 59 13.46 -15.92 11.26
C ASP A 59 13.60 -15.38 9.82
N ASP A 60 12.48 -15.06 9.18
CA ASP A 60 12.40 -14.57 7.80
C ASP A 60 12.11 -13.06 7.72
N VAL A 61 12.08 -12.36 8.86
CA VAL A 61 11.84 -10.89 8.93
C VAL A 61 12.87 -10.15 8.07
N GLY A 62 12.37 -9.22 7.25
CA GLY A 62 13.18 -8.47 6.29
C GLY A 62 13.28 -9.11 4.90
N HIS A 63 12.69 -10.30 4.68
CA HIS A 63 12.71 -10.97 3.38
C HIS A 63 12.17 -10.05 2.26
N ASN A 64 11.03 -9.39 2.49
CA ASN A 64 10.38 -8.59 1.45
C ASN A 64 11.22 -7.36 1.07
N GLU A 65 11.80 -6.66 2.04
CA GLU A 65 12.69 -5.51 1.78
C GLU A 65 13.95 -5.95 1.04
N THR A 66 14.53 -7.10 1.42
CA THR A 66 15.69 -7.69 0.72
C THR A 66 15.35 -8.03 -0.73
N LEU A 67 14.18 -8.61 -0.96
CA LEU A 67 13.67 -8.92 -2.30
C LEU A 67 13.50 -7.66 -3.14
N VAL A 68 12.82 -6.63 -2.60
CA VAL A 68 12.63 -5.33 -3.29
C VAL A 68 13.98 -4.68 -3.60
N GLY A 69 14.93 -4.68 -2.65
CA GLY A 69 16.28 -4.17 -2.86
C GLY A 69 17.03 -4.92 -3.98
N ARG A 70 16.91 -6.25 -4.04
CA ARG A 70 17.48 -7.06 -5.14
C ARG A 70 16.83 -6.75 -6.47
N ALA A 71 15.50 -6.66 -6.52
CA ALA A 71 14.77 -6.33 -7.72
C ALA A 71 15.18 -4.96 -8.28
N LEU A 72 15.30 -3.94 -7.43
CA LEU A 72 15.73 -2.61 -7.83
C LEU A 72 17.17 -2.57 -8.30
N ARG A 73 18.09 -3.32 -7.67
CA ARG A 73 19.48 -3.41 -8.16
C ARG A 73 19.57 -4.03 -9.55
N ALA A 74 18.71 -5.02 -9.85
CA ALA A 74 18.64 -5.68 -11.15
C ALA A 74 17.79 -4.93 -12.20
N TRP A 75 17.04 -3.89 -11.80
CA TRP A 75 16.22 -3.10 -12.70
C TRP A 75 17.05 -2.24 -13.64
N SER A 76 16.83 -2.36 -14.95
CA SER A 76 17.55 -1.60 -15.97
C SER A 76 16.96 -0.22 -16.26
N GLY A 77 15.75 0.07 -15.78
CA GLY A 77 15.11 1.37 -15.95
C GLY A 77 15.56 2.40 -14.91
N ASP A 78 14.90 3.56 -14.91
CA ASP A 78 15.23 4.68 -14.02
C ASP A 78 14.76 4.41 -12.58
N ARG A 79 15.71 4.00 -11.73
CA ARG A 79 15.48 3.76 -10.30
C ARG A 79 15.18 5.04 -9.52
N ALA A 80 15.63 6.20 -10.00
CA ALA A 80 15.36 7.48 -9.34
C ALA A 80 13.87 7.85 -9.34
N ARG A 81 13.08 7.28 -10.26
CA ARG A 81 11.64 7.45 -10.29
C ARG A 81 10.91 6.58 -9.27
N VAL A 82 11.51 5.52 -8.78
CA VAL A 82 10.84 4.57 -7.88
C VAL A 82 10.79 5.11 -6.46
N VAL A 83 9.60 5.14 -5.89
CA VAL A 83 9.37 5.42 -4.47
C VAL A 83 9.18 4.09 -3.75
N VAL A 84 10.11 3.77 -2.86
CA VAL A 84 9.96 2.63 -1.95
C VAL A 84 9.30 3.13 -0.67
N ALA A 85 8.14 2.59 -0.34
CA ALA A 85 7.49 2.76 0.95
C ALA A 85 7.72 1.50 1.79
N THR A 86 8.34 1.66 2.96
CA THR A 86 8.45 0.58 3.95
C THR A 86 7.90 0.99 5.30
N LYS A 87 7.84 0.07 6.25
CA LYS A 87 7.14 0.25 7.51
C LYS A 87 7.91 -0.40 8.66
N GLY A 88 7.73 0.14 9.87
CA GLY A 88 8.14 -0.48 11.13
C GLY A 88 7.10 -0.23 12.23
N GLY A 89 7.25 -0.91 13.35
CA GLY A 89 6.31 -0.80 14.48
C GLY A 89 5.39 -2.01 14.65
N VAL A 90 5.54 -3.01 13.78
CA VAL A 90 4.95 -4.35 13.93
C VAL A 90 6.07 -5.38 14.04
N THR A 91 5.85 -6.48 14.72
CA THR A 91 6.81 -7.55 14.94
C THR A 91 6.17 -8.93 14.68
N ARG A 92 6.99 -9.97 14.58
CA ARG A 92 6.54 -11.34 14.24
C ARG A 92 6.94 -12.39 15.30
N PRO A 93 6.67 -12.17 16.61
CA PRO A 93 7.06 -13.14 17.64
C PRO A 93 6.39 -14.50 17.41
N GLY A 94 7.20 -15.57 17.30
CA GLY A 94 6.72 -16.92 17.01
C GLY A 94 5.91 -17.03 15.70
N GLY A 95 6.12 -16.12 14.73
CA GLY A 95 5.37 -16.07 13.48
C GLY A 95 4.00 -15.33 13.58
N GLY A 96 3.57 -14.94 14.78
CA GLY A 96 2.37 -14.12 15.01
C GLY A 96 2.57 -12.67 14.61
N TRP A 97 1.58 -11.83 14.89
CA TRP A 97 1.63 -10.38 14.68
C TRP A 97 1.51 -9.68 16.05
N ALA A 98 2.44 -8.79 16.36
CA ALA A 98 2.41 -7.95 17.55
C ALA A 98 2.88 -6.54 17.21
N HIS A 99 2.54 -5.57 18.05
CA HIS A 99 2.97 -4.18 17.87
C HIS A 99 4.18 -3.88 18.76
N ASP A 100 5.13 -3.12 18.26
CA ASP A 100 6.22 -2.49 19.00
C ASP A 100 6.60 -1.17 18.31
N ALA A 101 5.86 -0.11 18.65
CA ALA A 101 6.06 1.22 18.10
C ALA A 101 6.91 2.12 19.03
N ARG A 102 7.64 1.53 20.00
CA ARG A 102 8.56 2.28 20.85
C ARG A 102 9.68 2.93 20.03
N PRO A 103 10.12 4.13 20.38
CA PRO A 103 11.18 4.86 19.68
C PRO A 103 12.43 4.02 19.37
N GLU A 104 12.93 3.28 20.36
CA GLU A 104 14.14 2.47 20.20
C GLU A 104 13.95 1.31 19.21
N HIS A 105 12.75 0.73 19.15
CA HIS A 105 12.43 -0.31 18.17
C HIS A 105 12.34 0.28 16.76
N LEU A 106 11.60 1.39 16.60
CA LEU A 106 11.45 2.06 15.31
C LEU A 106 12.79 2.47 14.72
N ARG A 107 13.72 2.98 15.55
CA ARG A 107 15.09 3.31 15.11
C ARG A 107 15.81 2.09 14.56
N ARG A 108 15.87 1.01 15.34
CA ARG A 108 16.53 -0.24 14.91
C ARG A 108 15.89 -0.83 13.65
N ALA A 109 14.55 -0.83 13.57
CA ALA A 109 13.81 -1.31 12.41
C ALA A 109 14.13 -0.49 11.15
N CYS A 110 14.15 0.84 11.26
CA CYS A 110 14.51 1.75 10.17
C CYS A 110 15.94 1.51 9.67
N GLU A 111 16.92 1.42 10.57
CA GLU A 111 18.33 1.18 10.22
C GLU A 111 18.52 -0.18 9.55
N ALA A 112 17.83 -1.21 10.03
CA ALA A 112 17.82 -2.52 9.39
C ALA A 112 17.14 -2.49 8.00
N SER A 113 16.05 -1.71 7.83
CA SER A 113 15.38 -1.51 6.55
C SER A 113 16.30 -0.85 5.51
N LEU A 114 17.06 0.18 5.90
CA LEU A 114 18.06 0.83 5.05
C LEU A 114 19.10 -0.18 4.54
N ALA A 115 19.62 -1.03 5.43
CA ALA A 115 20.60 -2.05 5.09
C ALA A 115 20.03 -3.10 4.13
N ARG A 116 18.81 -3.60 4.37
CA ARG A 116 18.16 -4.61 3.52
C ARG A 116 17.80 -4.08 2.13
N LEU A 117 17.27 -2.87 2.06
CA LEU A 117 16.96 -2.19 0.79
C LEU A 117 18.24 -1.80 0.03
N GLY A 118 19.36 -1.59 0.73
CA GLY A 118 20.61 -1.13 0.15
C GLY A 118 20.55 0.31 -0.31
N ILE A 119 19.92 1.18 0.47
CA ILE A 119 19.76 2.63 0.22
C ILE A 119 20.17 3.42 1.46
N GLU A 120 20.63 4.65 1.26
CA GLU A 120 21.05 5.54 2.35
C GLU A 120 19.88 6.32 2.97
N ARG A 121 18.78 6.50 2.22
CA ARG A 121 17.61 7.23 2.64
C ARG A 121 16.34 6.55 2.13
N ILE A 122 15.41 6.24 3.04
CA ILE A 122 14.10 5.66 2.68
C ILE A 122 13.18 6.77 2.17
N PRO A 123 12.62 6.65 0.94
CA PRO A 123 11.76 7.69 0.39
C PRO A 123 10.47 7.92 1.20
N LEU A 124 9.83 6.86 1.72
CA LEU A 124 8.66 6.92 2.58
C LEU A 124 8.75 5.83 3.65
N TYR A 125 8.79 6.23 4.92
CA TYR A 125 8.71 5.30 6.04
C TYR A 125 7.41 5.51 6.81
N GLN A 126 6.72 4.42 7.13
CA GLN A 126 5.40 4.49 7.74
C GLN A 126 5.40 3.80 9.11
N LEU A 127 4.76 4.43 10.10
CA LEU A 127 4.35 3.72 11.30
C LEU A 127 3.30 2.68 10.88
N HIS A 128 3.62 1.38 11.04
CA HIS A 128 2.82 0.29 10.48
C HIS A 128 1.46 0.13 11.16
N ALA A 129 1.43 0.33 12.46
CA ALA A 129 0.21 0.37 13.28
C ALA A 129 0.50 1.13 14.58
N VAL A 130 -0.56 1.61 15.22
CA VAL A 130 -0.50 2.19 16.56
C VAL A 130 -0.24 1.09 17.59
N ASP A 131 0.59 1.38 18.58
CA ASP A 131 0.84 0.52 19.74
C ASP A 131 0.23 1.19 20.97
N GLU A 132 -0.74 0.54 21.59
CA GLU A 132 -1.45 1.10 22.77
C GLU A 132 -0.53 1.39 23.98
N ARG A 133 0.69 0.83 23.98
CA ARG A 133 1.68 0.99 25.06
C ARG A 133 2.52 2.27 24.95
N VAL A 134 2.46 2.94 23.80
CA VAL A 134 3.23 4.17 23.52
C VAL A 134 2.36 5.14 22.74
N SER A 135 2.47 6.42 23.02
CA SER A 135 1.68 7.41 22.28
C SER A 135 2.11 7.50 20.81
N ILE A 136 1.15 7.76 19.92
CA ILE A 136 1.47 7.92 18.51
C ILE A 136 2.41 9.10 18.28
N GLU A 137 2.32 10.13 19.12
CA GLU A 137 3.20 11.31 19.10
C GLU A 137 4.65 10.93 19.40
N GLU A 138 4.90 10.03 20.36
CA GLU A 138 6.25 9.53 20.66
C GLU A 138 6.80 8.71 19.51
N SER A 139 5.99 7.81 18.95
CA SER A 139 6.37 6.98 17.79
C SER A 139 6.70 7.85 16.57
N VAL A 140 5.82 8.78 16.23
CA VAL A 140 6.01 9.70 15.09
C VAL A 140 7.15 10.69 15.37
N GLY A 141 7.32 11.12 16.63
CA GLY A 141 8.45 11.95 17.06
C GLY A 141 9.81 11.30 16.77
N GLU A 142 9.93 9.97 16.93
CA GLU A 142 11.14 9.24 16.56
C GLU A 142 11.31 9.19 15.04
N LEU A 143 10.25 8.99 14.27
CA LEU A 143 10.34 9.07 12.82
C LEU A 143 10.77 10.47 12.35
N ALA A 144 10.34 11.53 13.02
CA ALA A 144 10.80 12.88 12.76
C ALA A 144 12.31 13.04 12.99
N ARG A 145 12.83 12.50 14.10
CA ARG A 145 14.29 12.51 14.37
C ARG A 145 15.06 11.75 13.29
N LEU A 146 14.60 10.58 12.88
CA LEU A 146 15.21 9.79 11.80
C LEU A 146 15.19 10.53 10.45
N ARG A 147 14.13 11.30 10.18
CA ARG A 147 14.06 12.19 9.01
C ARG A 147 15.09 13.31 9.11
N ASP A 148 15.20 13.95 10.25
CA ASP A 148 16.15 15.05 10.48
C ASP A 148 17.61 14.56 10.45
N GLU A 149 17.87 13.29 10.81
CA GLU A 149 19.14 12.59 10.61
C GLU A 149 19.40 12.21 9.13
N GLY A 150 18.44 12.44 8.23
CA GLY A 150 18.58 12.14 6.80
C GLY A 150 18.29 10.69 6.42
N LYS A 151 17.89 9.83 7.36
CA LYS A 151 17.57 8.40 7.12
C LYS A 151 16.23 8.21 6.40
N LEU A 152 15.28 9.13 6.60
CA LEU A 152 13.95 9.16 5.95
C LEU A 152 13.81 10.42 5.10
N ALA A 153 13.06 10.33 4.01
CA ALA A 153 12.65 11.50 3.24
C ALA A 153 11.28 12.03 3.68
N ALA A 154 10.34 11.11 3.92
CA ALA A 154 8.97 11.44 4.28
C ALA A 154 8.40 10.41 5.28
N ILE A 155 7.41 10.85 6.06
CA ILE A 155 6.77 10.06 7.11
C ILE A 155 5.31 9.82 6.74
N GLY A 156 4.86 8.58 6.92
CA GLY A 156 3.46 8.18 6.85
C GLY A 156 3.02 7.43 8.10
N VAL A 157 1.72 7.20 8.21
CA VAL A 157 1.12 6.35 9.24
C VAL A 157 0.19 5.33 8.60
N SER A 158 -0.05 4.22 9.28
CA SER A 158 -0.90 3.14 8.74
C SER A 158 -1.82 2.61 9.83
N ASN A 159 -3.03 2.20 9.39
CA ASN A 159 -4.08 1.66 10.26
C ASN A 159 -4.47 2.63 11.38
N VAL A 160 -4.75 3.87 11.02
CA VAL A 160 -5.11 4.95 11.94
C VAL A 160 -6.54 5.44 11.72
N THR A 161 -7.15 5.94 12.78
CA THR A 161 -8.38 6.73 12.75
C THR A 161 -8.08 8.19 12.37
N VAL A 162 -9.14 9.00 12.18
CA VAL A 162 -8.98 10.46 11.98
C VAL A 162 -8.33 11.11 13.19
N GLU A 163 -8.74 10.72 14.42
CA GLU A 163 -8.18 11.27 15.67
C GLU A 163 -6.69 10.95 15.81
N GLU A 164 -6.30 9.70 15.54
CA GLU A 164 -4.89 9.29 15.58
C GLU A 164 -4.06 9.99 14.51
N LEU A 165 -4.61 10.23 13.31
CA LEU A 165 -3.96 11.03 12.28
C LEU A 165 -3.70 12.47 12.75
N GLU A 166 -4.69 13.12 13.36
CA GLU A 166 -4.52 14.49 13.88
C GLU A 166 -3.45 14.55 15.00
N ARG A 167 -3.42 13.55 15.88
CA ARG A 167 -2.37 13.40 16.88
C ARG A 167 -0.98 13.17 16.25
N ALA A 168 -0.89 12.30 15.24
CA ALA A 168 0.36 12.07 14.52
C ALA A 168 0.88 13.37 13.88
N ARG A 169 -0.02 14.17 13.27
CA ARG A 169 0.30 15.46 12.64
C ARG A 169 0.77 16.52 13.62
N SER A 170 0.41 16.42 14.89
CA SER A 170 0.94 17.33 15.93
C SER A 170 2.42 17.11 16.20
N ALA A 171 2.95 15.91 15.92
CA ALA A 171 4.35 15.54 16.16
C ALA A 171 5.24 15.72 14.91
N ALA A 172 4.71 15.53 13.70
CA ALA A 172 5.45 15.71 12.45
C ALA A 172 4.51 15.90 11.24
N GLU A 173 5.10 16.38 10.12
CA GLU A 173 4.40 16.37 8.82
C GLU A 173 4.15 14.93 8.36
N ILE A 174 2.89 14.57 8.15
CA ILE A 174 2.45 13.28 7.62
C ILE A 174 2.03 13.44 6.16
N VAL A 175 2.73 12.76 5.25
CA VAL A 175 2.47 12.86 3.81
C VAL A 175 1.57 11.75 3.28
N SER A 176 1.42 10.65 4.02
CA SER A 176 0.55 9.54 3.65
C SER A 176 -0.12 8.87 4.84
N VAL A 177 -1.32 8.39 4.60
CA VAL A 177 -2.02 7.43 5.46
C VAL A 177 -2.21 6.14 4.67
N GLN A 178 -1.90 5.00 5.26
CA GLN A 178 -2.15 3.72 4.62
C GLN A 178 -3.15 2.90 5.43
N ASN A 179 -4.39 2.81 4.96
CA ASN A 179 -5.45 2.03 5.61
C ASN A 179 -6.04 0.99 4.65
N ARG A 180 -6.67 -0.03 5.23
CA ARG A 180 -7.45 -0.99 4.45
C ARG A 180 -8.61 -0.27 3.78
N LEU A 181 -8.66 -0.33 2.44
CA LEU A 181 -9.71 0.30 1.66
C LEU A 181 -9.91 -0.47 0.35
N GLY A 182 -11.12 -0.93 0.11
CA GLY A 182 -11.48 -1.70 -1.07
C GLY A 182 -12.98 -1.87 -1.21
N PHE A 183 -13.40 -2.78 -2.07
CA PHE A 183 -14.81 -3.04 -2.33
C PHE A 183 -15.57 -3.50 -1.08
N TYR A 184 -14.94 -4.33 -0.25
CA TYR A 184 -15.51 -4.88 0.98
C TYR A 184 -15.21 -4.06 2.24
N ASP A 185 -14.15 -3.27 2.23
CA ASP A 185 -13.64 -2.55 3.40
C ASP A 185 -13.69 -1.05 3.10
N ARG A 186 -14.69 -0.34 3.63
CA ARG A 186 -15.03 1.05 3.24
C ARG A 186 -14.90 2.06 4.38
N GLU A 187 -14.43 1.62 5.54
CA GLU A 187 -14.34 2.47 6.72
C GLU A 187 -13.65 3.82 6.43
N PRO A 188 -12.49 3.90 5.72
CA PRO A 188 -11.85 5.18 5.45
C PRO A 188 -12.69 6.16 4.61
N LEU A 189 -13.65 5.68 3.83
CA LEU A 189 -14.61 6.53 3.11
C LEU A 189 -15.74 6.97 4.05
N ALA A 190 -16.37 6.03 4.76
CA ALA A 190 -17.50 6.27 5.64
C ALA A 190 -17.11 7.06 6.90
N GLY A 191 -15.94 6.78 7.48
CA GLY A 191 -15.39 7.45 8.66
C GLY A 191 -14.74 8.80 8.39
N GLY A 192 -14.76 9.28 7.14
CA GLY A 192 -14.27 10.61 6.77
C GLY A 192 -12.76 10.73 6.57
N LEU A 193 -11.98 9.67 6.79
CA LEU A 193 -10.50 9.70 6.68
C LEU A 193 -10.06 10.11 5.26
N ALA A 194 -10.73 9.59 4.22
CA ALA A 194 -10.44 9.95 2.84
C ALA A 194 -10.70 11.45 2.56
N ALA A 195 -11.76 12.02 3.13
CA ALA A 195 -12.06 13.45 3.01
C ALA A 195 -11.02 14.32 3.71
N VAL A 196 -10.56 13.91 4.90
CA VAL A 196 -9.45 14.58 5.61
C VAL A 196 -8.18 14.52 4.77
N CYS A 197 -7.79 13.34 4.28
CA CYS A 197 -6.61 13.18 3.44
C CYS A 197 -6.66 14.09 2.20
N GLN A 198 -7.81 14.14 1.51
CA GLN A 198 -7.98 15.00 0.34
C GLN A 198 -7.85 16.49 0.68
N ARG A 199 -8.47 16.94 1.76
CA ARG A 199 -8.43 18.35 2.21
C ARG A 199 -7.02 18.77 2.61
N GLU A 200 -6.27 17.90 3.27
CA GLU A 200 -4.94 18.19 3.80
C GLU A 200 -3.80 17.88 2.80
N GLY A 201 -4.12 17.40 1.60
CA GLY A 201 -3.10 17.02 0.61
C GLY A 201 -2.31 15.76 0.97
N ILE A 202 -2.85 14.92 1.85
CA ILE A 202 -2.25 13.66 2.30
C ILE A 202 -2.68 12.55 1.35
N THR A 203 -1.75 11.69 0.94
CA THR A 203 -2.09 10.53 0.09
C THR A 203 -2.68 9.40 0.94
N LEU A 204 -3.90 8.95 0.61
CA LEU A 204 -4.50 7.75 1.19
C LEU A 204 -4.09 6.53 0.37
N ILE A 205 -3.11 5.81 0.84
CA ILE A 205 -2.66 4.55 0.26
C ILE A 205 -3.67 3.45 0.65
N ALA A 206 -4.40 2.93 -0.34
CA ALA A 206 -5.39 1.89 -0.10
C ALA A 206 -4.72 0.51 -0.16
N HIS A 207 -4.42 -0.09 1.02
CA HIS A 207 -3.94 -1.46 1.05
C HIS A 207 -5.09 -2.46 0.97
N SER A 208 -4.81 -3.67 0.50
CA SER A 208 -5.80 -4.72 0.27
C SER A 208 -7.02 -4.26 -0.57
N PRO A 209 -6.84 -3.45 -1.64
CA PRO A 209 -7.95 -2.86 -2.39
C PRO A 209 -8.85 -3.91 -3.04
N LEU A 210 -8.33 -5.10 -3.26
CA LEU A 210 -9.03 -6.26 -3.82
C LEU A 210 -9.51 -7.24 -2.72
N GLY A 211 -9.55 -6.80 -1.46
CA GLY A 211 -10.08 -7.60 -0.34
C GLY A 211 -9.08 -8.58 0.29
N GLY A 212 -7.84 -8.67 -0.19
CA GLY A 212 -6.85 -9.63 0.33
C GLY A 212 -7.35 -11.08 0.16
N TRP A 213 -7.54 -11.83 1.26
CA TRP A 213 -8.09 -13.19 1.23
C TRP A 213 -9.52 -13.28 0.69
N LYS A 214 -10.29 -12.17 0.65
CA LYS A 214 -11.63 -12.06 0.05
C LYS A 214 -11.59 -11.82 -1.47
N ALA A 215 -10.42 -11.73 -2.10
CA ALA A 215 -10.28 -11.34 -3.51
C ALA A 215 -11.03 -12.29 -4.47
N GLY A 216 -11.21 -13.55 -4.11
CA GLY A 216 -12.02 -14.51 -4.85
C GLY A 216 -13.49 -14.07 -5.02
N GLY A 217 -14.05 -13.41 -4.01
CA GLY A 217 -15.41 -12.88 -4.09
C GLY A 217 -15.58 -11.80 -5.15
N ILE A 218 -14.57 -10.95 -5.38
CA ILE A 218 -14.56 -9.95 -6.45
C ILE A 218 -14.67 -10.61 -7.83
N ALA A 219 -13.87 -11.67 -8.06
CA ALA A 219 -13.86 -12.36 -9.34
C ALA A 219 -15.23 -12.94 -9.73
N HIS A 220 -16.04 -13.31 -8.74
CA HIS A 220 -17.35 -13.93 -8.93
C HIS A 220 -18.54 -12.99 -8.71
N HIS A 221 -18.30 -11.72 -8.36
CA HIS A 221 -19.37 -10.76 -8.10
C HIS A 221 -20.12 -10.39 -9.39
N PRO A 222 -21.46 -10.66 -9.50
CA PRO A 222 -22.20 -10.55 -10.77
C PRO A 222 -22.13 -9.15 -11.40
N LEU A 223 -22.28 -8.09 -10.60
CA LEU A 223 -22.19 -6.70 -11.07
C LEU A 223 -20.81 -6.40 -11.64
N LEU A 224 -19.75 -6.75 -10.90
CA LEU A 224 -18.37 -6.47 -11.34
C LEU A 224 -18.00 -7.26 -12.60
N GLN A 225 -18.53 -8.50 -12.74
CA GLN A 225 -18.40 -9.28 -13.96
C GLN A 225 -19.16 -8.64 -15.14
N ALA A 226 -20.36 -8.11 -14.92
CA ALA A 226 -21.13 -7.45 -15.97
C ALA A 226 -20.44 -6.22 -16.51
N ILE A 227 -19.95 -5.34 -15.61
CA ILE A 227 -19.19 -4.15 -15.96
C ILE A 227 -17.86 -4.56 -16.63
N GLY A 228 -17.16 -5.55 -16.06
CA GLY A 228 -15.92 -6.06 -16.65
C GLY A 228 -16.09 -6.55 -18.09
N ARG A 229 -17.15 -7.30 -18.39
CA ARG A 229 -17.48 -7.74 -19.76
C ARG A 229 -17.78 -6.58 -20.69
N HIS A 230 -18.52 -5.56 -20.23
CA HIS A 230 -18.84 -4.37 -21.02
C HIS A 230 -17.56 -3.63 -21.47
N HIS A 231 -16.58 -3.51 -20.58
CA HIS A 231 -15.33 -2.80 -20.84
C HIS A 231 -14.19 -3.71 -21.36
N GLY A 232 -14.38 -5.03 -21.46
CA GLY A 232 -13.32 -5.98 -21.82
C GLY A 232 -12.19 -6.08 -20.80
N ILE A 233 -12.52 -5.91 -19.50
CA ILE A 233 -11.58 -5.89 -18.38
C ILE A 233 -12.00 -6.88 -17.29
N THR A 234 -11.11 -7.13 -16.32
CA THR A 234 -11.39 -8.02 -15.21
C THR A 234 -12.21 -7.32 -14.10
N PRO A 235 -13.00 -8.05 -13.30
CA PRO A 235 -13.67 -7.50 -12.12
C PRO A 235 -12.72 -6.79 -11.14
N HIS A 236 -11.48 -7.25 -11.01
CA HIS A 236 -10.47 -6.62 -10.17
C HIS A 236 -10.07 -5.24 -10.71
N GLN A 237 -9.93 -5.10 -12.02
CA GLN A 237 -9.67 -3.79 -12.66
C GLN A 237 -10.84 -2.84 -12.51
N VAL A 238 -12.08 -3.33 -12.53
CA VAL A 238 -13.29 -2.52 -12.23
C VAL A 238 -13.20 -1.91 -10.82
N VAL A 239 -12.84 -2.71 -9.82
CA VAL A 239 -12.68 -2.22 -8.44
C VAL A 239 -11.57 -1.17 -8.32
N LEU A 240 -10.43 -1.39 -8.98
CA LEU A 240 -9.32 -0.42 -8.95
C LEU A 240 -9.72 0.91 -9.62
N ALA A 241 -10.39 0.84 -10.78
CA ALA A 241 -10.89 2.03 -11.49
C ALA A 241 -11.93 2.80 -10.65
N TRP A 242 -12.84 2.07 -9.97
CA TRP A 242 -13.80 2.66 -9.03
C TRP A 242 -13.09 3.38 -7.88
N LEU A 243 -12.09 2.75 -7.22
CA LEU A 243 -11.33 3.39 -6.14
C LEU A 243 -10.65 4.69 -6.60
N LEU A 244 -10.05 4.68 -7.78
CA LEU A 244 -9.41 5.86 -8.36
C LEU A 244 -10.39 7.00 -8.63
N ALA A 245 -11.65 6.67 -8.96
CA ALA A 245 -12.70 7.66 -9.20
C ALA A 245 -13.27 8.26 -7.90
N ARG A 246 -13.06 7.63 -6.72
CA ARG A 246 -13.60 8.10 -5.44
C ARG A 246 -12.92 9.36 -4.91
N SER A 247 -11.62 9.48 -5.08
CA SER A 247 -10.88 10.67 -4.62
C SER A 247 -9.51 10.74 -5.32
N PRO A 248 -9.05 11.95 -5.66
CA PRO A 248 -7.68 12.14 -6.15
C PRO A 248 -6.60 11.84 -5.09
N ALA A 249 -6.96 11.77 -3.81
CA ALA A 249 -6.04 11.40 -2.74
C ALA A 249 -5.81 9.89 -2.64
N ILE A 250 -6.68 9.05 -3.23
CA ILE A 250 -6.58 7.59 -3.10
C ILE A 250 -5.56 7.04 -4.10
N LEU A 251 -4.61 6.24 -3.59
CA LEU A 251 -3.59 5.51 -4.33
C LEU A 251 -3.67 4.02 -3.94
N PRO A 252 -4.34 3.15 -4.74
CA PRO A 252 -4.41 1.73 -4.45
C PRO A 252 -3.06 1.03 -4.65
N ILE A 253 -2.76 0.07 -3.76
CA ILE A 253 -1.59 -0.80 -3.84
C ILE A 253 -2.01 -2.29 -3.90
N PRO A 254 -2.61 -2.75 -5.00
CA PRO A 254 -2.96 -4.16 -5.14
C PRO A 254 -1.71 -5.03 -5.01
N GLY A 255 -1.84 -6.11 -4.24
CA GLY A 255 -0.81 -7.14 -4.15
C GLY A 255 -0.80 -8.00 -5.41
N ALA A 256 0.39 -8.38 -5.89
CA ALA A 256 0.55 -9.34 -6.97
C ALA A 256 1.65 -10.36 -6.67
N SER A 257 1.43 -11.61 -7.06
CA SER A 257 2.42 -12.68 -7.07
C SER A 257 2.61 -13.31 -8.46
N LYS A 258 1.92 -12.75 -9.47
CA LYS A 258 1.99 -13.15 -10.88
C LYS A 258 2.16 -11.93 -11.77
N VAL A 259 2.95 -12.05 -12.84
CA VAL A 259 3.24 -10.98 -13.79
C VAL A 259 1.96 -10.39 -14.38
N ASP A 260 1.06 -11.24 -14.87
CA ASP A 260 -0.18 -10.78 -15.51
C ASP A 260 -1.07 -9.96 -14.57
N ASN A 261 -1.10 -10.32 -13.27
CA ASN A 261 -1.87 -9.57 -12.28
C ASN A 261 -1.27 -8.18 -12.02
N ALA A 262 0.06 -8.08 -11.99
CA ALA A 262 0.74 -6.79 -11.84
C ALA A 262 0.46 -5.87 -13.04
N ILE A 263 0.55 -6.41 -14.26
CA ILE A 263 0.25 -5.69 -15.51
C ILE A 263 -1.22 -5.25 -15.56
N ALA A 264 -2.14 -6.17 -15.27
CA ALA A 264 -3.57 -5.87 -15.28
C ALA A 264 -3.93 -4.79 -14.24
N SER A 265 -3.32 -4.86 -13.04
CA SER A 265 -3.52 -3.84 -12.00
C SER A 265 -3.02 -2.47 -12.45
N ALA A 266 -1.81 -2.39 -13.00
CA ALA A 266 -1.28 -1.12 -13.52
C ALA A 266 -2.18 -0.55 -14.62
N GLY A 267 -2.66 -1.39 -15.55
CA GLY A 267 -3.56 -1.00 -16.65
C GLY A 267 -4.91 -0.42 -16.18
N ALA A 268 -5.34 -0.72 -14.96
CA ALA A 268 -6.60 -0.18 -14.42
C ALA A 268 -6.60 1.36 -14.31
N ALA A 269 -5.45 1.98 -14.26
CA ALA A 269 -5.30 3.44 -14.24
C ALA A 269 -5.83 4.15 -15.51
N ALA A 270 -5.95 3.45 -16.63
CA ALA A 270 -6.46 4.00 -17.89
C ALA A 270 -7.98 3.80 -18.05
N ILE A 271 -8.65 3.13 -17.11
CA ILE A 271 -10.07 2.78 -17.21
C ILE A 271 -10.92 3.93 -16.66
N THR A 272 -11.90 4.33 -17.42
CA THR A 272 -12.93 5.27 -16.98
C THR A 272 -14.27 4.55 -16.96
N LEU A 273 -14.91 4.51 -15.81
CA LEU A 273 -16.24 3.96 -15.61
C LEU A 273 -17.31 5.05 -15.79
N ALA A 274 -18.47 4.67 -16.28
CA ALA A 274 -19.60 5.58 -16.42
C ALA A 274 -20.20 5.93 -15.04
N ALA A 275 -20.92 7.06 -14.95
CA ALA A 275 -21.46 7.54 -13.68
C ALA A 275 -22.48 6.56 -13.05
N ASP A 276 -23.29 5.91 -13.86
CA ASP A 276 -24.25 4.88 -13.43
C ASP A 276 -23.55 3.61 -12.96
N GLU A 277 -22.45 3.20 -13.61
CA GLU A 277 -21.60 2.09 -13.16
C GLU A 277 -20.97 2.38 -11.80
N LEU A 278 -20.41 3.60 -11.64
CA LEU A 278 -19.84 4.04 -10.34
C LEU A 278 -20.90 4.03 -9.24
N ALA A 279 -22.13 4.50 -9.52
CA ALA A 279 -23.22 4.50 -8.56
C ALA A 279 -23.68 3.07 -8.22
N ALA A 280 -23.75 2.17 -9.20
CA ALA A 280 -24.09 0.77 -8.98
C ALA A 280 -23.03 0.05 -8.11
N ILE A 281 -21.72 0.28 -8.38
CA ILE A 281 -20.64 -0.28 -7.56
C ILE A 281 -20.72 0.28 -6.13
N GLU A 282 -20.99 1.57 -5.97
CA GLU A 282 -21.11 2.24 -4.67
C GLU A 282 -22.25 1.62 -3.83
N ALA A 283 -23.40 1.33 -4.46
CA ALA A 283 -24.52 0.70 -3.78
C ALA A 283 -24.24 -0.76 -3.40
N ALA A 284 -23.46 -1.49 -4.19
CA ALA A 284 -23.11 -2.89 -3.95
C ALA A 284 -21.90 -3.06 -3.03
N ALA A 285 -21.04 -2.07 -2.95
CA ALA A 285 -19.80 -2.13 -2.14
C ALA A 285 -20.14 -2.19 -0.65
N GLY A 286 -19.43 -3.06 0.08
CA GLY A 286 -19.67 -3.33 1.50
C GLY A 286 -20.67 -4.46 1.75
N ASP A 287 -21.37 -4.96 0.74
CA ASP A 287 -22.22 -6.15 0.88
C ASP A 287 -21.35 -7.42 0.91
N HIS A 288 -21.33 -8.08 2.07
CA HIS A 288 -20.60 -9.34 2.28
C HIS A 288 -21.44 -10.58 1.96
N SER A 289 -22.67 -10.44 1.49
CA SER A 289 -23.58 -11.58 1.21
C SER A 289 -23.00 -12.56 0.19
N THR A 290 -22.21 -12.05 -0.77
CA THR A 290 -21.55 -12.83 -1.82
C THR A 290 -20.30 -13.60 -1.35
N LEU A 291 -19.84 -13.39 -0.12
CA LEU A 291 -18.65 -14.09 0.44
C LEU A 291 -19.01 -15.44 1.09
N ARG A 292 -20.29 -15.82 1.13
CA ARG A 292 -20.79 -17.01 1.83
C ARG A 292 -21.02 -18.21 0.91
N SER A 293 -20.34 -18.28 -0.21
CA SER A 293 -20.42 -19.45 -1.11
C SER A 293 -19.09 -20.17 -1.24
#